data_983eee9407e82a9b24797428f3db71ca
#
_entry.id   983eee9407e82a9b24797428f3db71ca
#
_cell.length_a   1.000
_cell.length_b   1.000
_cell.length_c   1.000
_cell.angle_alpha   90.00
_cell.angle_beta   90.00
_cell.angle_gamma   90.00
#
_symmetry.space_group_name_H-M   'P 1'
#
loop_
_entity.id
_entity.type
_entity.pdbx_description
1 polymer ?
#
loop_
_entity_poly.entity_id
_entity_poly.type
_entity_poly.pdbx_seq_one_letter_code
_entity_poly.pdbx_strand_id
1 'polypeptide(L)'
;MSNKVLIQIAKTHLLTRKKQSAIASLGVTFGIGTFIILVSFMTGLNGLLDGLILNRTPHVRIYNEVKPNPIQPIEKSDKYKGQVHMIHSIKPKQELSSVRNSLPMMSVLKKNPLIKGVTPQVSARIFYQSGSVLLNGNAIGIDVLEEDRLFNFRQYIVGAKPSDLANNENGIILGIGVA
;
A
#
# COMPACT_ATOMS: atom_id res chain seq x y z
N MET A 1 -58.10 10.83 -21.16
CA MET A 1 -58.44 9.54 -20.53
C MET A 1 -58.10 9.61 -19.04
N SER A 2 -59.02 9.23 -18.16
CA SER A 2 -58.78 9.36 -16.70
C SER A 2 -57.71 8.35 -16.28
N ASN A 3 -56.67 8.80 -15.55
CA ASN A 3 -55.58 7.95 -15.01
C ASN A 3 -56.12 6.75 -14.18
N LYS A 4 -57.34 6.86 -13.64
CA LYS A 4 -58.04 5.78 -12.93
C LYS A 4 -58.33 4.58 -13.81
N VAL A 5 -58.74 4.81 -15.08
CA VAL A 5 -59.05 3.73 -16.01
C VAL A 5 -57.79 2.98 -16.43
N LEU A 6 -56.69 3.68 -16.69
CA LEU A 6 -55.40 3.07 -17.01
C LEU A 6 -54.88 2.19 -15.87
N ILE A 7 -55.00 2.64 -14.63
CA ILE A 7 -54.59 1.88 -13.45
C ILE A 7 -55.45 0.63 -13.25
N GLN A 8 -56.78 0.74 -13.49
CA GLN A 8 -57.68 -0.42 -13.41
C GLN A 8 -57.35 -1.48 -14.46
N ILE A 9 -57.11 -1.07 -15.70
CA ILE A 9 -56.73 -1.99 -16.79
C ILE A 9 -55.41 -2.69 -16.45
N ALA A 10 -54.40 -1.95 -16.01
CA ALA A 10 -53.09 -2.50 -15.61
C ALA A 10 -53.22 -3.52 -14.45
N LYS A 11 -54.01 -3.18 -13.41
CA LYS A 11 -54.29 -4.08 -12.28
C LYS A 11 -54.98 -5.37 -12.73
N THR A 12 -55.98 -5.27 -13.60
CA THR A 12 -56.70 -6.44 -14.12
C THR A 12 -55.78 -7.35 -14.90
N HIS A 13 -54.94 -6.80 -15.79
CA HIS A 13 -53.96 -7.58 -16.56
C HIS A 13 -52.97 -8.31 -15.66
N LEU A 14 -52.41 -7.64 -14.65
CA LEU A 14 -51.47 -8.23 -13.67
C LEU A 14 -52.11 -9.36 -12.88
N LEU A 15 -53.34 -9.19 -12.44
CA LEU A 15 -54.05 -10.18 -11.60
C LEU A 15 -54.60 -11.37 -12.39
N THR A 16 -54.93 -11.19 -13.67
CA THR A 16 -55.44 -12.27 -14.54
C THR A 16 -54.35 -13.27 -14.91
N ARG A 17 -53.08 -12.80 -15.06
CA ARG A 17 -51.95 -13.65 -15.44
C ARG A 17 -50.89 -13.71 -14.35
N LYS A 18 -51.29 -14.09 -13.11
CA LYS A 18 -50.46 -14.06 -11.91
C LYS A 18 -49.12 -14.77 -12.07
N LYS A 19 -49.10 -15.97 -12.70
CA LYS A 19 -47.81 -16.72 -12.88
C LYS A 19 -46.83 -15.96 -13.78
N GLN A 20 -47.33 -15.37 -14.87
CA GLN A 20 -46.48 -14.63 -15.81
C GLN A 20 -45.98 -13.32 -15.22
N SER A 21 -46.82 -12.61 -14.46
CA SER A 21 -46.46 -11.40 -13.72
C SER A 21 -45.46 -11.69 -12.63
N ALA A 22 -45.57 -12.80 -11.89
CA ALA A 22 -44.65 -13.22 -10.87
C ALA A 22 -43.24 -13.53 -11.45
N ILE A 23 -43.18 -14.25 -12.57
CA ILE A 23 -41.89 -14.56 -13.22
C ILE A 23 -41.22 -13.27 -13.71
N ALA A 24 -41.97 -12.36 -14.33
CA ALA A 24 -41.44 -11.08 -14.80
C ALA A 24 -40.92 -10.22 -13.59
N SER A 25 -41.72 -10.17 -12.51
CA SER A 25 -41.31 -9.45 -11.28
C SER A 25 -40.05 -10.03 -10.66
N LEU A 26 -39.96 -11.37 -10.58
CA LEU A 26 -38.75 -12.03 -10.08
C LEU A 26 -37.50 -11.70 -10.93
N GLY A 27 -37.65 -11.69 -12.27
CA GLY A 27 -36.56 -11.32 -13.16
C GLY A 27 -36.04 -9.89 -12.92
N VAL A 28 -36.99 -8.93 -12.82
CA VAL A 28 -36.63 -7.53 -12.52
C VAL A 28 -36.01 -7.38 -11.15
N THR A 29 -36.59 -8.03 -10.12
CA THR A 29 -36.08 -7.98 -8.75
C THR A 29 -34.69 -8.57 -8.68
N PHE A 30 -34.46 -9.71 -9.33
CA PHE A 30 -33.12 -10.32 -9.39
C PHE A 30 -32.11 -9.42 -10.09
N GLY A 31 -32.47 -8.81 -11.22
CA GLY A 31 -31.58 -7.90 -11.94
C GLY A 31 -31.21 -6.68 -11.12
N ILE A 32 -32.18 -6.01 -10.50
CA ILE A 32 -31.92 -4.86 -9.64
C ILE A 32 -31.13 -5.26 -8.40
N GLY A 33 -31.49 -6.38 -7.77
CA GLY A 33 -30.79 -6.89 -6.60
C GLY A 33 -29.32 -7.19 -6.87
N THR A 34 -29.04 -7.88 -7.97
CA THR A 34 -27.66 -8.17 -8.41
C THR A 34 -26.88 -6.89 -8.68
N PHE A 35 -27.51 -5.92 -9.35
CA PHE A 35 -26.88 -4.63 -9.62
C PHE A 35 -26.51 -3.89 -8.34
N ILE A 36 -27.42 -3.81 -7.37
CA ILE A 36 -27.18 -3.16 -6.07
C ILE A 36 -26.04 -3.86 -5.33
N ILE A 37 -26.04 -5.20 -5.28
CA ILE A 37 -24.98 -5.98 -4.63
C ILE A 37 -23.64 -5.68 -5.27
N LEU A 38 -23.56 -5.68 -6.60
CA LEU A 38 -22.33 -5.42 -7.34
C LEU A 38 -21.78 -4.02 -7.06
N VAL A 39 -22.63 -3.00 -7.13
CA VAL A 39 -22.24 -1.61 -6.86
C VAL A 39 -21.79 -1.44 -5.42
N SER A 40 -22.52 -2.02 -4.47
CA SER A 40 -22.15 -1.96 -3.04
C SER A 40 -20.81 -2.65 -2.77
N PHE A 41 -20.58 -3.81 -3.38
CA PHE A 41 -19.31 -4.53 -3.28
C PHE A 41 -18.15 -3.71 -3.84
N MET A 42 -18.31 -3.13 -5.05
CA MET A 42 -17.27 -2.31 -5.67
C MET A 42 -16.96 -1.05 -4.84
N THR A 43 -17.99 -0.39 -4.33
CA THR A 43 -17.81 0.79 -3.47
C THR A 43 -17.09 0.43 -2.17
N GLY A 44 -17.48 -0.68 -1.54
CA GLY A 44 -16.83 -1.17 -0.32
C GLY A 44 -15.37 -1.58 -0.55
N LEU A 45 -15.10 -2.27 -1.66
CA LEU A 45 -13.74 -2.67 -2.04
C LEU A 45 -12.85 -1.45 -2.31
N ASN A 46 -13.34 -0.45 -3.05
CA ASN A 46 -12.60 0.78 -3.30
C ASN A 46 -12.28 1.51 -1.99
N GLY A 47 -13.25 1.65 -1.08
CA GLY A 47 -13.01 2.27 0.23
C GLY A 47 -11.98 1.52 1.07
N LEU A 48 -11.99 0.19 1.02
CA LEU A 48 -10.98 -0.64 1.70
C LEU A 48 -9.59 -0.47 1.08
N LEU A 49 -9.49 -0.47 -0.25
CA LEU A 49 -8.22 -0.29 -0.96
C LEU A 49 -7.65 1.11 -0.71
N ASP A 50 -8.47 2.15 -0.77
CA ASP A 50 -8.06 3.52 -0.47
C ASP A 50 -7.50 3.63 0.95
N GLY A 51 -8.18 3.07 1.94
CA GLY A 51 -7.71 3.02 3.32
C GLY A 51 -6.39 2.29 3.48
N LEU A 52 -6.22 1.15 2.83
CA LEU A 52 -4.98 0.37 2.89
C LEU A 52 -3.81 1.06 2.18
N ILE A 53 -4.04 1.64 1.01
CA ILE A 53 -2.99 2.27 0.20
C ILE A 53 -2.58 3.61 0.83
N LEU A 54 -3.53 4.49 1.12
CA LEU A 54 -3.25 5.84 1.61
C LEU A 54 -2.63 5.84 3.01
N ASN A 55 -3.00 4.88 3.86
CA ASN A 55 -2.49 4.79 5.23
C ASN A 55 -1.19 3.97 5.35
N ARG A 56 -0.73 3.31 4.29
CA ARG A 56 0.46 2.44 4.37
C ARG A 56 1.56 2.80 3.41
N THR A 57 1.28 3.58 2.38
CA THR A 57 2.24 3.82 1.31
C THR A 57 2.50 5.31 1.16
N PRO A 58 3.75 5.76 1.31
CA PRO A 58 4.10 7.13 1.02
C PRO A 58 3.94 7.41 -0.47
N HIS A 59 3.44 8.61 -0.82
CA HIS A 59 3.27 9.02 -2.22
C HIS A 59 4.60 9.10 -2.97
N VAL A 60 5.68 9.45 -2.26
CA VAL A 60 7.03 9.55 -2.81
C VAL A 60 8.02 8.90 -1.85
N ARG A 61 8.85 8.00 -2.36
CA ARG A 61 9.99 7.44 -1.63
C ARG A 61 11.29 7.92 -2.25
N ILE A 62 12.15 8.45 -1.43
CA ILE A 62 13.52 8.84 -1.83
C ILE A 62 14.47 7.78 -1.30
N TYR A 63 15.15 7.10 -2.20
CA TYR A 63 16.12 6.07 -1.84
C TYR A 63 17.30 6.11 -2.80
N ASN A 64 18.43 5.58 -2.35
CA ASN A 64 19.59 5.42 -3.22
C ASN A 64 19.49 4.08 -3.94
N GLU A 65 19.32 4.14 -5.26
CA GLU A 65 19.29 2.95 -6.09
C GLU A 65 20.72 2.62 -6.57
N VAL A 66 21.18 1.45 -6.18
CA VAL A 66 22.47 0.92 -6.63
C VAL A 66 22.34 0.50 -8.09
N LYS A 67 22.78 1.36 -9.01
CA LYS A 67 22.83 1.06 -10.45
C LYS A 67 24.22 0.60 -10.85
N PRO A 68 24.33 -0.43 -11.69
CA PRO A 68 25.61 -0.78 -12.28
C PRO A 68 26.12 0.38 -13.14
N ASN A 69 27.43 0.63 -13.06
CA ASN A 69 28.04 1.65 -13.93
C ASN A 69 27.91 1.19 -15.39
N PRO A 70 27.29 1.99 -16.28
CA PRO A 70 27.15 1.63 -17.68
C PRO A 70 28.51 1.49 -18.39
N ILE A 71 29.53 2.20 -17.93
CA ILE A 71 30.91 2.13 -18.48
C ILE A 71 31.75 1.30 -17.51
N GLN A 72 32.11 0.13 -17.92
CA GLN A 72 32.94 -0.76 -17.11
C GLN A 72 34.42 -0.37 -17.15
N PRO A 73 35.21 -0.68 -16.09
CA PRO A 73 36.63 -0.34 -16.05
C PRO A 73 37.44 -0.88 -17.27
N ILE A 74 37.05 -2.05 -17.77
CA ILE A 74 37.71 -2.66 -18.95
C ILE A 74 37.51 -1.85 -20.22
N GLU A 75 36.37 -1.17 -20.39
CA GLU A 75 36.08 -0.30 -21.55
C GLU A 75 36.90 0.98 -21.57
N LYS A 76 37.41 1.39 -20.39
CA LYS A 76 38.31 2.55 -20.22
C LYS A 76 39.75 2.22 -20.53
N SER A 77 40.08 0.96 -20.68
CA SER A 77 41.45 0.53 -20.99
C SER A 77 41.70 0.56 -22.49
N ASP A 78 42.71 1.34 -22.93
CA ASP A 78 43.07 1.43 -24.33
C ASP A 78 43.48 0.08 -24.96
N LYS A 79 43.95 -0.84 -24.12
CA LYS A 79 44.38 -2.19 -24.54
C LYS A 79 43.22 -3.05 -25.07
N TYR A 80 41.98 -2.80 -24.60
CA TYR A 80 40.81 -3.60 -24.92
C TYR A 80 39.75 -2.83 -25.71
N LYS A 81 40.10 -1.64 -26.20
CA LYS A 81 39.20 -0.76 -26.92
C LYS A 81 38.77 -1.40 -28.25
N GLY A 82 37.48 -1.46 -28.51
CA GLY A 82 36.93 -2.03 -29.74
C GLY A 82 36.66 -3.55 -29.68
N GLN A 83 36.87 -4.21 -28.54
CA GLN A 83 36.51 -5.60 -28.35
C GLN A 83 35.15 -5.75 -27.70
N VAL A 84 34.43 -6.83 -28.01
CA VAL A 84 33.16 -7.14 -27.35
C VAL A 84 33.45 -7.84 -26.02
N HIS A 85 33.03 -7.23 -24.91
CA HIS A 85 33.23 -7.76 -23.56
C HIS A 85 31.92 -8.32 -23.03
N MET A 86 31.95 -9.56 -22.56
CA MET A 86 30.83 -10.19 -21.84
C MET A 86 31.16 -10.19 -20.35
N ILE A 87 30.51 -9.29 -19.60
CA ILE A 87 30.77 -9.09 -18.18
C ILE A 87 29.61 -9.66 -17.37
N HIS A 88 29.91 -10.59 -16.45
CA HIS A 88 28.96 -11.12 -15.49
C HIS A 88 29.09 -10.41 -14.14
N SER A 89 27.97 -10.27 -13.41
CA SER A 89 27.95 -9.69 -12.05
C SER A 89 28.40 -8.23 -11.96
N ILE A 90 27.75 -7.38 -12.73
CA ILE A 90 28.06 -5.94 -12.81
C ILE A 90 27.64 -5.17 -11.54
N LYS A 91 26.87 -5.78 -10.63
CA LYS A 91 26.44 -5.09 -9.41
C LYS A 91 27.61 -4.78 -8.50
N PRO A 92 27.75 -3.51 -8.03
CA PRO A 92 28.75 -3.18 -7.04
C PRO A 92 28.52 -3.98 -5.76
N LYS A 93 29.61 -4.50 -5.19
CA LYS A 93 29.58 -5.45 -4.08
C LYS A 93 29.14 -4.83 -2.75
N GLN A 94 29.32 -3.53 -2.60
CA GLN A 94 28.97 -2.77 -1.38
C GLN A 94 28.68 -1.31 -1.78
N GLU A 95 27.43 -0.97 -1.94
CA GLU A 95 26.99 0.42 -1.85
C GLU A 95 26.01 0.55 -0.70
N LEU A 96 26.24 1.55 0.13
CA LEU A 96 25.32 1.93 1.18
C LEU A 96 24.01 2.39 0.53
N SER A 97 22.94 1.67 0.77
CA SER A 97 21.60 2.04 0.31
C SER A 97 21.07 3.31 0.99
N SER A 98 21.92 4.00 1.74
CA SER A 98 21.56 5.22 2.46
C SER A 98 21.59 6.44 1.55
N VAL A 99 20.63 7.32 1.74
CA VAL A 99 20.55 8.61 1.07
C VAL A 99 21.55 9.57 1.71
N ARG A 100 22.48 10.10 0.92
CA ARG A 100 23.42 11.13 1.38
C ARG A 100 22.69 12.39 1.79
N ASN A 101 23.14 13.03 2.88
CA ASN A 101 22.57 14.29 3.38
C ASN A 101 21.05 14.23 3.62
N SER A 102 20.55 13.10 4.10
CA SER A 102 19.12 12.89 4.33
C SER A 102 18.51 13.90 5.30
N LEU A 103 19.20 14.24 6.39
CA LEU A 103 18.70 15.19 7.39
C LEU A 103 18.55 16.62 6.86
N PRO A 104 19.56 17.25 6.23
CA PRO A 104 19.39 18.54 5.56
C PRO A 104 18.31 18.52 4.49
N MET A 105 18.23 17.46 3.69
CA MET A 105 17.20 17.32 2.67
C MET A 105 15.79 17.28 3.27
N MET A 106 15.59 16.54 4.35
CA MET A 106 14.32 16.52 5.09
C MET A 106 13.91 17.90 5.57
N SER A 107 14.87 18.70 6.11
CA SER A 107 14.58 20.05 6.58
C SER A 107 14.14 20.99 5.47
N VAL A 108 14.67 20.84 4.26
CA VAL A 108 14.25 21.59 3.07
C VAL A 108 12.86 21.13 2.60
N LEU A 109 12.63 19.82 2.54
CA LEU A 109 11.34 19.28 2.12
C LEU A 109 10.20 19.67 3.08
N LYS A 110 10.44 19.67 4.38
CA LYS A 110 9.45 20.08 5.40
C LYS A 110 9.03 21.56 5.25
N LYS A 111 9.84 22.42 4.63
CA LYS A 111 9.51 23.83 4.37
C LYS A 111 8.59 24.01 3.18
N ASN A 112 8.41 23.02 2.33
CA ASN A 112 7.56 23.14 1.15
C ASN A 112 6.08 22.95 1.54
N PRO A 113 5.20 23.93 1.28
CA PRO A 113 3.79 23.87 1.66
C PRO A 113 2.99 22.78 0.92
N LEU A 114 3.50 22.25 -0.19
CA LEU A 114 2.88 21.14 -0.92
C LEU A 114 3.14 19.77 -0.28
N ILE A 115 4.08 19.69 0.66
CA ILE A 115 4.47 18.44 1.31
C ILE A 115 3.80 18.35 2.68
N LYS A 116 2.88 17.42 2.85
CA LYS A 116 2.14 17.20 4.10
C LYS A 116 3.05 16.76 5.26
N GLY A 117 4.10 16.03 4.96
CA GLY A 117 5.08 15.57 5.93
C GLY A 117 6.17 14.72 5.30
N VAL A 118 7.27 14.57 6.03
CA VAL A 118 8.43 13.77 5.62
C VAL A 118 8.88 12.98 6.85
N THR A 119 8.93 11.66 6.71
CA THR A 119 9.41 10.76 7.76
C THR A 119 10.64 9.99 7.29
N PRO A 120 11.70 9.87 8.12
CA PRO A 120 12.84 9.04 7.81
C PRO A 120 12.52 7.58 8.06
N GLN A 121 13.09 6.70 7.25
CA GLN A 121 13.00 5.27 7.44
C GLN A 121 14.39 4.64 7.32
N VAL A 122 14.74 3.81 8.27
CA VAL A 122 15.97 3.02 8.25
C VAL A 122 15.59 1.55 8.24
N SER A 123 16.09 0.78 7.29
CA SER A 123 15.86 -0.67 7.26
C SER A 123 17.16 -1.43 7.41
N ALA A 124 17.13 -2.46 8.25
CA ALA A 124 18.24 -3.37 8.47
C ALA A 124 17.77 -4.82 8.44
N ARG A 125 18.59 -5.71 7.92
CA ARG A 125 18.36 -7.15 8.07
C ARG A 125 18.84 -7.58 9.44
N ILE A 126 18.01 -8.29 10.15
CA ILE A 126 18.31 -8.79 11.50
C ILE A 126 17.99 -10.27 11.60
N PHE A 127 18.53 -10.89 12.64
CA PHE A 127 18.19 -12.24 13.02
C PHE A 127 17.48 -12.20 14.36
N TYR A 128 16.32 -12.83 14.44
CA TYR A 128 15.63 -13.08 15.69
C TYR A 128 16.09 -14.43 16.21
N GLN A 129 16.60 -14.45 17.42
CA GLN A 129 17.03 -15.69 18.08
C GLN A 129 16.25 -15.86 19.38
N SER A 130 15.61 -17.00 19.51
CA SER A 130 14.95 -17.45 20.74
C SER A 130 15.37 -18.90 21.00
N GLY A 131 16.24 -19.11 21.96
CA GLY A 131 16.82 -20.43 22.22
C GLY A 131 17.57 -20.98 21.00
N SER A 132 17.10 -22.11 20.46
CA SER A 132 17.66 -22.76 19.28
C SER A 132 17.03 -22.30 17.96
N VAL A 133 15.99 -21.49 18.01
CA VAL A 133 15.29 -21.01 16.80
C VAL A 133 15.94 -19.72 16.32
N LEU A 134 16.32 -19.70 15.04
CA LEU A 134 16.88 -18.55 14.36
C LEU A 134 15.99 -18.17 13.18
N LEU A 135 15.43 -16.96 13.20
CA LEU A 135 14.57 -16.43 12.13
C LEU A 135 15.22 -15.20 11.50
N ASN A 136 15.20 -15.16 10.16
CA ASN A 136 15.61 -13.99 9.41
C ASN A 136 14.46 -12.98 9.39
N GLY A 137 14.78 -11.70 9.62
CA GLY A 137 13.80 -10.64 9.55
C GLY A 137 14.38 -9.30 9.10
N ASN A 138 13.49 -8.35 8.93
CA ASN A 138 13.85 -6.97 8.67
C ASN A 138 13.41 -6.11 9.85
N ALA A 139 14.33 -5.31 10.39
CA ALA A 139 13.99 -4.24 11.30
C ALA A 139 13.82 -2.95 10.52
N ILE A 140 12.80 -2.20 10.86
CA ILE A 140 12.50 -0.90 10.27
C ILE A 140 12.48 0.13 11.40
N GLY A 141 13.46 1.03 11.38
CA GLY A 141 13.47 2.19 12.27
C GLY A 141 12.67 3.33 11.66
N ILE A 142 11.76 3.88 12.42
CA ILE A 142 10.84 4.95 12.04
C ILE A 142 10.80 6.05 13.10
N ASP A 143 10.41 7.25 12.70
CA ASP A 143 9.93 8.26 13.63
C ASP A 143 8.45 7.96 13.91
N VAL A 144 8.21 7.30 15.04
CA VAL A 144 6.88 6.73 15.34
C VAL A 144 5.79 7.80 15.48
N LEU A 145 6.12 9.00 15.95
CA LEU A 145 5.15 10.09 16.11
C LEU A 145 4.77 10.69 14.75
N GLU A 146 5.74 10.90 13.87
CA GLU A 146 5.48 11.36 12.51
C GLU A 146 4.78 10.30 11.68
N GLU A 147 5.14 9.03 11.85
CA GLU A 147 4.49 7.90 11.17
C GLU A 147 3.02 7.77 11.61
N ASP A 148 2.73 7.93 12.91
CA ASP A 148 1.36 7.91 13.40
C ASP A 148 0.55 9.09 12.86
N ARG A 149 1.16 10.28 12.78
CA ARG A 149 0.51 11.48 12.25
C ARG A 149 0.19 11.37 10.75
N LEU A 150 1.08 10.77 9.97
CA LEU A 150 0.96 10.70 8.51
C LEU A 150 0.17 9.48 8.03
N PHE A 151 0.36 8.34 8.67
CA PHE A 151 -0.13 7.04 8.23
C PHE A 151 -1.04 6.34 9.24
N ASN A 152 -1.41 7.01 10.34
CA ASN A 152 -2.28 6.47 11.38
C ASN A 152 -1.77 5.13 11.95
N PHE A 153 -0.47 5.10 12.28
CA PHE A 153 0.26 3.91 12.68
C PHE A 153 -0.35 3.20 13.91
N ARG A 154 -1.02 3.97 14.78
CA ARG A 154 -1.72 3.43 15.97
C ARG A 154 -2.73 2.33 15.66
N GLN A 155 -3.33 2.32 14.47
CA GLN A 155 -4.30 1.29 14.08
C GLN A 155 -3.70 -0.11 13.97
N TYR A 156 -2.39 -0.20 13.83
CA TYR A 156 -1.67 -1.46 13.63
C TYR A 156 -0.99 -1.97 14.88
N ILE A 157 -1.03 -1.18 15.96
CA ILE A 157 -0.42 -1.54 17.25
C ILE A 157 -1.49 -2.15 18.15
N VAL A 158 -1.20 -3.32 18.69
CA VAL A 158 -2.07 -4.01 19.65
C VAL A 158 -1.40 -3.98 21.02
N GLY A 159 -2.13 -3.54 22.05
CA GLY A 159 -1.67 -3.57 23.45
C GLY A 159 -0.73 -2.45 23.89
N ALA A 160 -0.38 -1.50 22.98
CA ALA A 160 0.50 -0.37 23.28
C ALA A 160 0.08 0.89 22.50
N LYS A 161 0.70 2.01 22.81
CA LYS A 161 0.53 3.29 22.09
C LYS A 161 1.81 3.66 21.35
N PRO A 162 1.73 4.44 20.26
CA PRO A 162 2.92 4.96 19.57
C PRO A 162 3.87 5.73 20.50
N SER A 163 3.32 6.46 21.49
CA SER A 163 4.10 7.17 22.51
C SER A 163 4.99 6.26 23.35
N ASP A 164 4.58 5.02 23.58
CA ASP A 164 5.32 4.09 24.43
C ASP A 164 6.63 3.68 23.76
N LEU A 165 6.62 3.54 22.42
CA LEU A 165 7.81 3.32 21.62
C LEU A 165 8.69 4.58 21.57
N ALA A 166 8.09 5.78 21.45
CA ALA A 166 8.83 7.03 21.42
C ALA A 166 9.58 7.32 22.73
N ASN A 167 9.00 6.90 23.86
CA ASN A 167 9.55 7.14 25.20
C ASN A 167 10.54 6.06 25.66
N ASN A 168 10.67 4.97 24.91
CA ASN A 168 11.55 3.86 25.26
C ASN A 168 12.64 3.69 24.18
N GLU A 169 13.88 4.09 24.49
CA GLU A 169 15.01 3.99 23.58
C GLU A 169 15.30 2.56 23.09
N ASN A 170 14.98 1.57 23.92
CA ASN A 170 15.16 0.15 23.60
C ASN A 170 13.84 -0.54 23.22
N GLY A 171 12.80 0.25 22.92
CA GLY A 171 11.50 -0.27 22.54
C GLY A 171 11.52 -0.90 21.15
N ILE A 172 10.83 -2.03 21.01
CA ILE A 172 10.62 -2.71 19.74
C ILE A 172 9.17 -3.16 19.64
N ILE A 173 8.60 -3.05 18.44
CA ILE A 173 7.30 -3.62 18.11
C ILE A 173 7.54 -4.83 17.21
N LEU A 174 7.08 -5.99 17.66
CA LEU A 174 7.19 -7.23 16.89
C LEU A 174 5.92 -7.45 16.09
N GLY A 175 6.09 -7.95 14.86
CA GLY A 175 4.95 -8.45 14.10
C GLY A 175 4.36 -9.70 14.77
N ILE A 176 3.04 -9.85 14.73
CA ILE A 176 2.32 -10.96 15.39
C ILE A 176 2.78 -12.38 14.97
N GLY A 177 3.45 -12.50 13.82
CA GLY A 177 4.02 -13.77 13.37
C GLY A 177 5.41 -14.08 13.93
N VAL A 178 6.01 -13.16 14.71
CA VAL A 178 7.35 -13.29 15.31
C VAL A 178 7.28 -13.24 16.83
N ALA A 179 6.17 -12.70 17.39
CA ALA A 179 5.90 -12.55 18.82
C ALA A 179 5.56 -13.87 19.53
#